data_772728976ab56b705c4ee20ee848a132
#
_entry.id   772728976ab56b705c4ee20ee848a132
#
_cell.length_a   1.000
_cell.length_b   1.000
_cell.length_c   1.000
_cell.angle_alpha   90.00
_cell.angle_beta   90.00
_cell.angle_gamma   90.00
#
_symmetry.space_group_name_H-M   'P 1'
#
loop_
_entity.id
_entity.type
_entity.pdbx_description
1 polymer ?
#
loop_
_entity_poly.entity_id
_entity_poly.type
_entity_poly.pdbx_seq_one_letter_code
_entity_poly.pdbx_strand_id
1 'polypeptide(L)'
;MKHIVIFLALLSTSCNLFQRQQQAGESVVEEKQQQEEVFVPVEKELYVINPTTMRYTVPDIHREPKDRLNSFGHLLEIEAESEHFYKIKSNWNWYLRKEDMGSYEDIQFTKEVLEDVHFIGKREGDTFVDEKEGTTLSKYFTIDLISYEAYQKAKKNGYFPLVKDTLAIKKKEGILSLPCNDTVVKLKDVEMTPQDDLEVYEYEGEMQPIHQYLIAGYYYEAGDKFFIDKRTGHETEIESHPYLSPNGKYIITLGVTEMGGATAIALYKVLNKDPFAIELVVSAWIRYWVAYEASKNRPTFFGKDGCLYVAMDALDSYEYNYKEEDKPCKYVRIKIK
;
A
#
# COMPACT_ATOMS: atom_id res chain seq x y z
N MET A 1 80.15 21.74 -1.82
CA MET A 1 80.73 22.83 -0.98
C MET A 1 79.75 22.86 0.24
N LYS A 2 80.26 22.31 1.33
CA LYS A 2 80.68 23.05 2.56
C LYS A 2 79.42 23.56 3.30
N HIS A 3 79.14 23.36 4.55
CA HIS A 3 79.85 22.82 5.75
C HIS A 3 78.74 22.47 6.75
N ILE A 4 78.75 21.32 7.51
CA ILE A 4 79.42 21.09 8.76
C ILE A 4 79.12 22.25 9.78
N VAL A 5 78.63 22.03 10.97
CA VAL A 5 79.10 21.29 12.11
C VAL A 5 78.29 21.72 13.35
N ILE A 6 77.82 20.76 14.20
CA ILE A 6 78.14 20.56 15.64
C ILE A 6 77.56 21.59 16.63
N PHE A 7 76.99 21.23 17.78
CA PHE A 7 77.33 20.64 19.03
C PHE A 7 76.13 20.67 19.98
N LEU A 8 75.77 19.61 20.55
CA LEU A 8 76.09 19.05 21.86
C LEU A 8 75.57 19.78 23.11
N ALA A 9 74.75 19.01 23.78
CA ALA A 9 74.65 18.86 25.22
C ALA A 9 74.32 20.06 26.10
N LEU A 10 73.21 19.87 26.83
CA LEU A 10 73.34 19.97 28.28
C LEU A 10 72.20 19.19 28.92
N LEU A 11 72.61 18.21 29.65
CA LEU A 11 71.89 17.37 30.60
C LEU A 11 71.33 18.19 31.76
N SER A 12 70.31 17.58 32.30
CA SER A 12 70.04 17.51 33.73
C SER A 12 68.95 18.41 34.30
N THR A 13 68.12 17.69 35.12
CA THR A 13 67.22 18.15 36.16
C THR A 13 65.83 18.60 35.74
N SER A 14 64.95 17.58 35.72
CA SER A 14 63.57 17.70 36.33
C SER A 14 62.89 16.38 36.30
N CYS A 15 63.40 15.32 36.88
CA CYS A 15 62.61 14.29 37.53
C CYS A 15 61.93 14.92 38.75
N ASN A 16 60.62 15.08 38.72
CA ASN A 16 59.73 15.12 39.88
C ASN A 16 58.45 15.94 39.69
N LEU A 17 57.92 16.07 38.47
CA LEU A 17 56.61 16.72 38.29
C LEU A 17 55.64 15.91 37.40
N PHE A 18 55.96 14.65 37.07
CA PHE A 18 55.09 13.81 36.23
C PHE A 18 54.44 12.63 36.98
N GLN A 19 54.48 12.61 38.34
CA GLN A 19 53.89 11.55 39.15
C GLN A 19 52.67 11.97 39.95
N ARG A 20 51.98 13.07 39.56
CA ARG A 20 50.78 13.51 40.29
C ARG A 20 49.58 13.83 39.41
N GLN A 21 49.53 13.29 38.19
CA GLN A 21 48.34 13.42 37.31
C GLN A 21 47.87 12.11 36.66
N GLN A 22 48.18 10.97 37.28
CA GLN A 22 47.68 9.66 36.87
C GLN A 22 46.76 9.00 37.90
N GLN A 23 46.02 9.81 38.62
CA GLN A 23 44.97 9.30 39.54
C GLN A 23 43.73 10.21 39.52
N ALA A 24 43.17 10.43 38.34
CA ALA A 24 41.79 10.92 38.23
C ALA A 24 41.30 10.55 36.83
N GLY A 25 40.58 9.45 36.71
CA GLY A 25 39.86 9.15 35.49
C GLY A 25 39.84 7.67 35.09
N GLU A 26 39.86 6.76 36.05
CA GLU A 26 39.18 5.48 35.80
C GLU A 26 37.68 5.79 35.82
N SER A 27 37.14 6.15 34.66
CA SER A 27 35.74 6.02 34.39
C SER A 27 35.43 4.51 34.50
N VAL A 28 34.80 4.13 35.60
CA VAL A 28 34.11 2.85 35.69
C VAL A 28 33.07 2.87 34.56
N VAL A 29 33.47 2.32 33.42
CA VAL A 29 32.50 1.85 32.44
C VAL A 29 31.79 0.73 33.19
N GLU A 30 30.63 1.03 33.75
CA GLU A 30 29.67 0.01 34.15
C GLU A 30 29.48 -0.88 32.93
N GLU A 31 30.16 -2.02 32.87
CA GLU A 31 29.74 -3.15 32.05
C GLU A 31 28.32 -3.47 32.53
N LYS A 32 27.31 -2.90 31.83
CA LYS A 32 25.95 -3.35 31.95
C LYS A 32 26.00 -4.85 31.66
N GLN A 33 25.82 -5.64 32.69
CA GLN A 33 25.73 -7.08 32.57
C GLN A 33 24.69 -7.36 31.47
N GLN A 34 25.16 -7.94 30.38
CA GLN A 34 24.33 -8.35 29.27
C GLN A 34 23.41 -9.45 29.85
N GLN A 35 22.16 -9.11 30.08
CA GLN A 35 21.17 -10.05 30.59
C GLN A 35 20.87 -11.00 29.43
N GLU A 36 21.38 -12.23 29.51
CA GLU A 36 21.19 -13.23 28.48
C GLU A 36 19.70 -13.62 28.42
N GLU A 37 19.06 -13.42 27.27
CA GLU A 37 17.67 -13.76 27.05
C GLU A 37 17.47 -15.29 27.14
N VAL A 38 16.66 -15.75 28.04
CA VAL A 38 16.33 -17.17 28.22
C VAL A 38 15.10 -17.51 27.38
N PHE A 39 15.28 -18.36 26.39
CA PHE A 39 14.22 -18.77 25.48
C PHE A 39 13.51 -20.04 25.96
N VAL A 40 12.17 -19.97 25.94
CA VAL A 40 11.29 -21.12 26.18
C VAL A 40 10.65 -21.51 24.85
N PRO A 41 10.72 -22.81 24.44
CA PRO A 41 10.05 -23.27 23.23
C PRO A 41 8.54 -23.03 23.30
N VAL A 42 7.99 -22.52 22.19
CA VAL A 42 6.54 -22.31 21.99
C VAL A 42 6.18 -22.69 20.56
N GLU A 43 4.89 -22.94 20.34
CA GLU A 43 4.34 -23.13 18.99
C GLU A 43 3.12 -22.25 18.86
N LYS A 44 3.27 -21.12 18.16
CA LYS A 44 2.20 -20.16 17.94
C LYS A 44 2.43 -19.35 16.66
N GLU A 45 1.37 -18.75 16.16
CA GLU A 45 1.40 -17.86 15.02
C GLU A 45 1.03 -16.46 15.47
N LEU A 46 1.80 -15.46 15.05
CA LEU A 46 1.56 -14.04 15.36
C LEU A 46 1.77 -13.18 14.12
N TYR A 47 0.99 -12.11 14.04
CA TYR A 47 1.14 -11.09 13.00
C TYR A 47 2.22 -10.08 13.35
N VAL A 48 2.92 -9.59 12.35
CA VAL A 48 3.75 -8.38 12.43
C VAL A 48 2.81 -7.17 12.48
N ILE A 49 2.66 -6.55 13.66
CA ILE A 49 1.65 -5.52 13.89
C ILE A 49 2.14 -4.09 13.70
N ASN A 50 3.45 -3.89 13.57
CA ASN A 50 4.08 -2.58 13.43
C ASN A 50 4.82 -2.48 12.08
N PRO A 51 4.54 -1.48 11.23
CA PRO A 51 5.22 -1.33 9.94
C PRO A 51 6.71 -0.99 10.07
N THR A 52 7.17 -0.57 11.26
CA THR A 52 8.58 -0.26 11.53
C THR A 52 9.32 -1.37 12.25
N THR A 53 8.75 -2.57 12.31
CA THR A 53 9.35 -3.76 12.95
C THR A 53 10.77 -4.00 12.45
N MET A 54 11.67 -4.19 13.41
CA MET A 54 13.09 -4.43 13.16
C MET A 54 13.44 -5.90 13.42
N ARG A 55 14.34 -6.44 12.61
CA ARG A 55 14.83 -7.81 12.72
C ARG A 55 16.21 -7.82 13.38
N TYR A 56 16.38 -8.76 14.30
CA TYR A 56 17.62 -8.96 15.06
C TYR A 56 18.23 -10.34 14.75
N THR A 57 19.55 -10.41 14.75
CA THR A 57 20.29 -11.69 14.65
C THR A 57 20.77 -12.17 16.03
N VAL A 58 20.72 -11.30 17.03
CA VAL A 58 21.02 -11.60 18.43
C VAL A 58 19.91 -10.95 19.25
N PRO A 59 19.29 -11.68 20.19
CA PRO A 59 18.20 -11.17 21.03
C PRO A 59 18.76 -10.32 22.17
N ASP A 60 19.08 -9.08 21.86
CA ASP A 60 19.61 -8.09 22.82
C ASP A 60 18.97 -6.75 22.53
N ILE A 61 18.20 -6.23 23.51
CA ILE A 61 17.47 -4.97 23.39
C ILE A 61 18.38 -3.74 23.24
N HIS A 62 19.65 -3.87 23.57
CA HIS A 62 20.67 -2.79 23.48
C HIS A 62 21.47 -2.85 22.17
N ARG A 63 21.28 -3.91 21.38
CA ARG A 63 21.93 -4.04 20.08
C ARG A 63 21.16 -3.34 18.98
N GLU A 64 21.91 -2.79 18.04
CA GLU A 64 21.34 -2.30 16.79
C GLU A 64 20.70 -3.47 16.03
N PRO A 65 19.49 -3.29 15.50
CA PRO A 65 18.87 -4.29 14.65
C PRO A 65 19.68 -4.50 13.38
N LYS A 66 19.49 -5.65 12.74
CA LYS A 66 20.13 -5.94 11.46
C LYS A 66 19.55 -5.07 10.33
N ASP A 67 18.22 -5.06 10.23
CA ASP A 67 17.49 -4.35 9.19
C ASP A 67 16.01 -4.24 9.59
N ARG A 68 15.26 -3.49 8.80
CA ARG A 68 13.79 -3.42 8.90
C ARG A 68 13.16 -4.65 8.25
N LEU A 69 12.20 -5.23 8.93
CA LEU A 69 11.38 -6.30 8.38
C LEU A 69 10.24 -5.71 7.53
N ASN A 70 10.30 -5.90 6.22
CA ASN A 70 9.25 -5.44 5.30
C ASN A 70 8.14 -6.50 5.18
N SER A 71 7.42 -6.75 6.26
CA SER A 71 6.39 -7.80 6.35
C SER A 71 5.23 -7.37 7.22
N PHE A 72 4.80 -6.11 7.12
CA PHE A 72 3.67 -5.58 7.89
C PHE A 72 2.37 -6.36 7.58
N GLY A 73 1.77 -6.91 8.62
CA GLY A 73 0.58 -7.76 8.53
C GLY A 73 0.87 -9.23 8.19
N HIS A 74 2.15 -9.63 8.05
CA HIS A 74 2.51 -11.03 7.79
C HIS A 74 2.29 -11.91 9.02
N LEU A 75 1.75 -13.10 8.81
CA LEU A 75 1.60 -14.13 9.84
C LEU A 75 2.86 -14.98 9.93
N LEU A 76 3.53 -14.97 11.08
CA LEU A 76 4.79 -15.68 11.30
C LEU A 76 4.63 -16.81 12.31
N GLU A 77 5.25 -17.96 12.02
CA GLU A 77 5.39 -19.05 12.99
C GLU A 77 6.51 -18.73 13.99
N ILE A 78 6.20 -18.87 15.29
CA ILE A 78 7.10 -18.62 16.41
C ILE A 78 7.51 -19.94 17.04
N GLU A 79 8.82 -20.21 17.13
CA GLU A 79 9.35 -21.44 17.71
C GLU A 79 9.80 -21.32 19.16
N ALA A 80 10.14 -20.10 19.63
CA ALA A 80 10.52 -19.83 21.00
C ALA A 80 10.27 -18.39 21.40
N GLU A 81 10.16 -18.14 22.70
CA GLU A 81 10.03 -16.81 23.25
C GLU A 81 10.88 -16.58 24.50
N SER A 82 11.33 -15.37 24.70
CA SER A 82 12.00 -14.87 25.90
C SER A 82 11.20 -13.77 26.56
N GLU A 83 11.79 -13.00 27.46
CA GLU A 83 11.13 -11.85 28.07
C GLU A 83 10.77 -10.78 27.02
N HIS A 84 11.68 -10.43 26.12
CA HIS A 84 11.53 -9.32 25.19
C HIS A 84 11.40 -9.73 23.72
N PHE A 85 11.76 -10.96 23.36
CA PHE A 85 11.83 -11.39 21.98
C PHE A 85 11.01 -12.64 21.66
N TYR A 86 10.58 -12.73 20.41
CA TYR A 86 10.17 -13.95 19.76
C TYR A 86 11.26 -14.42 18.80
N LYS A 87 11.51 -15.73 18.77
CA LYS A 87 12.33 -16.39 17.76
C LYS A 87 11.44 -16.92 16.65
N ILE A 88 11.68 -16.49 15.42
CA ILE A 88 10.90 -16.89 14.26
C ILE A 88 11.36 -18.29 13.83
N LYS A 89 10.40 -19.15 13.51
CA LYS A 89 10.68 -20.46 12.88
C LYS A 89 11.13 -20.24 11.43
N SER A 90 12.44 -20.30 11.23
CA SER A 90 13.06 -20.11 9.92
C SER A 90 14.40 -20.82 9.85
N ASN A 91 15.00 -20.91 8.64
CA ASN A 91 16.36 -21.43 8.47
C ASN A 91 17.44 -20.48 9.02
N TRP A 92 17.05 -19.33 9.55
CA TRP A 92 17.94 -18.30 10.07
C TRP A 92 17.58 -18.00 11.52
N ASN A 93 18.56 -17.64 12.36
CA ASN A 93 18.33 -17.18 13.73
C ASN A 93 17.85 -15.73 13.71
N TRP A 94 16.56 -15.53 13.55
CA TRP A 94 15.92 -14.21 13.54
C TRP A 94 15.03 -14.04 14.75
N TYR A 95 15.12 -12.84 15.31
CA TYR A 95 14.37 -12.45 16.48
C TYR A 95 13.62 -11.13 16.20
N LEU A 96 12.40 -11.04 16.71
CA LEU A 96 11.59 -9.83 16.68
C LEU A 96 11.21 -9.44 18.10
N ARG A 97 11.05 -8.15 18.36
CA ARG A 97 10.55 -7.68 19.64
C ARG A 97 9.10 -8.11 19.86
N LYS A 98 8.75 -8.46 21.08
CA LYS A 98 7.39 -8.86 21.43
C LYS A 98 6.36 -7.75 21.18
N GLU A 99 6.74 -6.50 21.37
CA GLU A 99 5.90 -5.31 21.13
C GLU A 99 5.52 -5.13 19.64
N ASP A 100 6.25 -5.76 18.72
CA ASP A 100 6.01 -5.69 17.28
C ASP A 100 5.15 -6.84 16.75
N MET A 101 4.71 -7.75 17.64
CA MET A 101 3.99 -8.96 17.28
C MET A 101 2.69 -9.07 18.08
N GLY A 102 1.64 -9.54 17.41
CA GLY A 102 0.33 -9.63 18.06
C GLY A 102 -0.70 -10.44 17.27
N SER A 103 -1.96 -10.32 17.66
CA SER A 103 -3.10 -10.86 16.91
C SER A 103 -3.42 -9.99 15.69
N TYR A 104 -4.30 -10.47 14.82
CA TYR A 104 -4.77 -9.71 13.66
C TYR A 104 -5.41 -8.35 14.07
N GLU A 105 -6.12 -8.34 15.20
CA GLU A 105 -6.79 -7.15 15.73
C GLU A 105 -5.78 -6.07 16.14
N ASP A 106 -4.57 -6.48 16.56
CA ASP A 106 -3.52 -5.58 17.02
C ASP A 106 -2.75 -4.88 15.89
N ILE A 107 -2.98 -5.26 14.61
CA ILE A 107 -2.33 -4.61 13.46
C ILE A 107 -2.63 -3.11 13.48
N GLN A 108 -1.56 -2.29 13.51
CA GLN A 108 -1.62 -0.84 13.77
C GLN A 108 -1.80 -0.04 12.48
N PHE A 109 -3.02 0.29 12.13
CA PHE A 109 -3.33 1.24 11.05
C PHE A 109 -3.47 2.65 11.59
N THR A 110 -2.35 3.25 12.01
CA THR A 110 -2.33 4.67 12.38
C THR A 110 -2.61 5.54 11.16
N LYS A 111 -2.88 6.82 11.37
CA LYS A 111 -3.11 7.76 10.27
C LYS A 111 -1.91 7.84 9.33
N GLU A 112 -0.72 7.84 9.89
CA GLU A 112 0.54 7.86 9.14
C GLU A 112 0.66 6.61 8.26
N VAL A 113 0.31 5.43 8.77
CA VAL A 113 0.31 4.16 8.02
C VAL A 113 -0.73 4.16 6.90
N LEU A 114 -1.93 4.70 7.17
CA LEU A 114 -3.01 4.76 6.17
C LEU A 114 -2.71 5.73 5.01
N GLU A 115 -1.94 6.78 5.26
CA GLU A 115 -1.63 7.85 4.31
C GLU A 115 -0.20 7.74 3.71
N ASP A 116 0.61 6.74 4.13
CA ASP A 116 1.96 6.53 3.57
C ASP A 116 1.90 5.95 2.16
N VAL A 117 2.69 6.51 1.27
CA VAL A 117 2.68 6.17 -0.16
C VAL A 117 4.08 5.87 -0.69
N HIS A 118 4.17 4.96 -1.66
CA HIS A 118 5.37 4.75 -2.45
C HIS A 118 5.54 5.82 -3.51
N PHE A 119 4.42 6.27 -4.06
CA PHE A 119 4.33 7.23 -5.14
C PHE A 119 3.15 8.15 -4.91
N ILE A 120 3.29 9.42 -5.25
CA ILE A 120 2.22 10.40 -5.40
C ILE A 120 2.54 11.35 -6.55
N GLY A 121 1.64 11.47 -7.51
CA GLY A 121 1.90 12.26 -8.70
C GLY A 121 0.70 12.36 -9.63
N LYS A 122 1.00 12.59 -10.90
CA LYS A 122 0.03 12.62 -12.00
C LYS A 122 0.56 11.81 -13.17
N ARG A 123 -0.34 11.26 -13.95
CA ARG A 123 0.00 10.72 -15.26
C ARG A 123 -0.08 11.81 -16.32
N GLU A 124 0.99 11.99 -17.07
CA GLU A 124 1.05 12.89 -18.24
C GLU A 124 1.41 12.05 -19.47
N GLY A 125 0.41 11.67 -20.27
CA GLY A 125 0.55 10.65 -21.32
C GLY A 125 0.92 9.31 -20.72
N ASP A 126 2.00 8.68 -21.20
CA ASP A 126 2.51 7.38 -20.71
C ASP A 126 3.51 7.52 -19.54
N THR A 127 3.73 8.72 -19.05
CA THR A 127 4.71 9.00 -18.00
C THR A 127 4.03 9.36 -16.69
N PHE A 128 4.49 8.75 -15.60
CA PHE A 128 4.14 9.20 -14.25
C PHE A 128 5.09 10.32 -13.84
N VAL A 129 4.53 11.46 -13.46
CA VAL A 129 5.27 12.64 -13.00
C VAL A 129 5.02 12.79 -11.50
N ASP A 130 6.10 12.71 -10.72
CA ASP A 130 6.03 12.91 -9.27
C ASP A 130 5.49 14.30 -8.93
N GLU A 131 4.62 14.36 -7.93
CA GLU A 131 4.24 15.63 -7.33
C GLU A 131 5.47 16.27 -6.66
N LYS A 132 5.36 17.58 -6.42
CA LYS A 132 6.40 18.34 -5.75
C LYS A 132 6.79 17.66 -4.42
N GLU A 133 8.09 17.57 -4.15
CA GLU A 133 8.64 17.04 -2.90
C GLU A 133 7.90 17.58 -1.66
N GLY A 134 7.54 16.67 -0.74
CA GLY A 134 6.75 16.98 0.45
C GLY A 134 5.24 16.98 0.24
N THR A 135 4.75 16.67 -0.97
CA THR A 135 3.31 16.44 -1.18
C THR A 135 2.90 15.13 -0.51
N THR A 136 1.81 15.16 0.24
CA THR A 136 1.27 14.00 0.96
C THR A 136 -0.15 13.68 0.49
N LEU A 137 -0.55 12.42 0.65
CA LEU A 137 -1.90 11.97 0.30
C LEU A 137 -2.98 12.76 1.05
N SER A 138 -2.67 13.21 2.26
CA SER A 138 -3.55 14.04 3.10
C SER A 138 -3.91 15.41 2.49
N LYS A 139 -3.22 15.86 1.45
CA LYS A 139 -3.63 17.04 0.67
C LYS A 139 -4.96 16.82 -0.06
N TYR A 140 -5.21 15.61 -0.52
CA TYR A 140 -6.34 15.24 -1.38
C TYR A 140 -7.43 14.47 -0.66
N PHE A 141 -7.03 13.65 0.32
CA PHE A 141 -7.92 12.77 1.04
C PHE A 141 -7.75 12.88 2.56
N THR A 142 -8.78 12.49 3.29
CA THR A 142 -8.69 12.05 4.68
C THR A 142 -9.07 10.58 4.71
N ILE A 143 -8.20 9.72 5.25
CA ILE A 143 -8.43 8.28 5.37
C ILE A 143 -8.53 7.94 6.85
N ASP A 144 -9.69 7.44 7.26
CA ASP A 144 -9.96 7.07 8.65
C ASP A 144 -10.23 5.56 8.74
N LEU A 145 -9.57 4.88 9.68
CA LEU A 145 -9.96 3.53 10.07
C LEU A 145 -11.33 3.58 10.77
N ILE A 146 -12.22 2.66 10.41
CA ILE A 146 -13.58 2.59 10.98
C ILE A 146 -13.91 1.17 11.43
N SER A 147 -14.89 1.03 12.32
CA SER A 147 -15.37 -0.29 12.73
C SER A 147 -16.26 -0.95 11.66
N TYR A 148 -16.36 -2.27 11.73
CA TYR A 148 -17.30 -3.04 10.89
C TYR A 148 -18.74 -2.55 11.01
N GLU A 149 -19.20 -2.19 12.21
CA GLU A 149 -20.54 -1.69 12.46
C GLU A 149 -20.77 -0.34 11.75
N ALA A 150 -19.77 0.55 11.76
CA ALA A 150 -19.83 1.83 11.06
C ALA A 150 -19.93 1.62 9.55
N TYR A 151 -19.10 0.70 9.00
CA TYR A 151 -19.17 0.30 7.59
C TYR A 151 -20.54 -0.29 7.24
N GLN A 152 -21.06 -1.24 8.00
CA GLN A 152 -22.37 -1.86 7.76
C GLN A 152 -23.53 -0.85 7.86
N LYS A 153 -23.45 0.10 8.78
CA LYS A 153 -24.40 1.20 8.89
C LYS A 153 -24.40 2.08 7.64
N ALA A 154 -23.24 2.41 7.12
CA ALA A 154 -23.11 3.21 5.90
C ALA A 154 -23.61 2.44 4.67
N LYS A 155 -23.30 1.13 4.57
CA LYS A 155 -23.70 0.25 3.48
C LYS A 155 -25.22 0.23 3.23
N LYS A 156 -26.06 0.32 4.28
CA LYS A 156 -27.52 0.36 4.16
C LYS A 156 -28.05 1.48 3.26
N ASN A 157 -27.26 2.53 3.10
CA ASN A 157 -27.58 3.69 2.27
C ASN A 157 -26.44 3.98 1.26
N GLY A 158 -25.71 2.95 0.88
CA GLY A 158 -24.62 3.05 -0.09
C GLY A 158 -25.13 3.48 -1.47
N TYR A 159 -24.28 4.22 -2.17
CA TYR A 159 -24.51 4.65 -3.54
C TYR A 159 -23.71 3.76 -4.49
N PHE A 160 -24.44 3.05 -5.36
CA PHE A 160 -23.92 2.07 -6.32
C PHE A 160 -24.37 2.47 -7.73
N PRO A 161 -23.73 3.42 -8.40
CA PRO A 161 -24.17 3.93 -9.69
C PRO A 161 -23.85 3.04 -10.89
N LEU A 162 -23.00 2.02 -10.70
CA LEU A 162 -22.65 1.06 -11.75
C LEU A 162 -23.72 -0.03 -11.82
N VAL A 163 -24.36 -0.16 -12.97
CA VAL A 163 -25.43 -1.14 -13.22
C VAL A 163 -25.01 -2.07 -14.36
N LYS A 164 -24.96 -3.36 -14.10
CA LYS A 164 -24.60 -4.38 -15.10
C LYS A 164 -25.84 -4.99 -15.73
N ASP A 165 -26.19 -4.58 -16.97
CA ASP A 165 -27.25 -5.21 -17.77
C ASP A 165 -26.64 -6.30 -18.68
N THR A 166 -26.64 -7.52 -18.15
CA THR A 166 -26.14 -8.70 -18.89
C THR A 166 -27.14 -9.24 -19.92
N LEU A 167 -28.36 -8.71 -19.96
CA LEU A 167 -29.33 -9.08 -20.99
C LEU A 167 -29.17 -8.24 -22.24
N ALA A 168 -28.94 -6.93 -22.08
CA ALA A 168 -28.77 -6.01 -23.21
C ALA A 168 -27.37 -6.08 -23.81
N ILE A 169 -26.34 -6.21 -22.99
CA ILE A 169 -24.94 -6.24 -23.45
C ILE A 169 -24.35 -7.64 -23.26
N LYS A 170 -24.07 -8.33 -24.36
CA LYS A 170 -23.50 -9.67 -24.35
C LYS A 170 -22.37 -9.79 -25.39
N LYS A 171 -21.30 -10.42 -24.97
CA LYS A 171 -20.25 -10.85 -25.90
C LYS A 171 -20.77 -12.02 -26.77
N LYS A 172 -20.56 -11.95 -28.07
CA LYS A 172 -20.86 -13.02 -29.02
C LYS A 172 -19.64 -13.28 -29.89
N GLU A 173 -19.22 -14.54 -29.97
CA GLU A 173 -18.09 -14.96 -30.79
C GLU A 173 -16.82 -14.10 -30.55
N GLY A 174 -16.53 -13.82 -29.27
CA GLY A 174 -15.39 -12.98 -28.89
C GLY A 174 -15.57 -11.48 -29.20
N ILE A 175 -16.76 -11.02 -29.60
CA ILE A 175 -17.01 -9.61 -29.91
C ILE A 175 -17.99 -9.03 -28.88
N LEU A 176 -17.55 -8.03 -28.15
CA LEU A 176 -18.37 -7.18 -27.30
C LEU A 176 -18.87 -5.98 -28.14
N SER A 177 -20.19 -5.89 -28.30
CA SER A 177 -20.83 -4.80 -29.05
C SER A 177 -21.56 -3.85 -28.11
N LEU A 178 -21.17 -2.59 -28.12
CA LEU A 178 -21.68 -1.51 -27.25
C LEU A 178 -22.48 -0.53 -28.09
N PRO A 179 -23.82 -0.54 -28.01
CA PRO A 179 -24.66 0.44 -28.70
C PRO A 179 -24.43 1.83 -28.17
N CYS A 180 -24.05 2.77 -29.04
CA CYS A 180 -23.94 4.19 -28.78
C CYS A 180 -24.95 4.95 -29.68
N ASN A 181 -25.29 6.22 -29.35
CA ASN A 181 -26.29 6.94 -30.16
C ASN A 181 -25.86 7.10 -31.62
N ASP A 182 -24.58 7.44 -31.85
CA ASP A 182 -24.07 7.74 -33.16
C ASP A 182 -23.36 6.57 -33.83
N THR A 183 -23.06 5.49 -33.08
CA THR A 183 -22.27 4.35 -33.56
C THR A 183 -22.50 3.10 -32.72
N VAL A 184 -21.85 1.99 -33.14
CA VAL A 184 -21.70 0.79 -32.31
C VAL A 184 -20.21 0.53 -32.16
N VAL A 185 -19.70 0.65 -30.94
CA VAL A 185 -18.33 0.28 -30.62
C VAL A 185 -18.25 -1.26 -30.53
N LYS A 186 -17.26 -1.85 -31.21
CA LYS A 186 -17.00 -3.28 -31.22
C LYS A 186 -15.59 -3.55 -30.71
N LEU A 187 -15.49 -4.25 -29.59
CA LEU A 187 -14.25 -4.72 -29.02
C LEU A 187 -14.15 -6.21 -29.29
N LYS A 188 -13.09 -6.63 -29.96
CA LYS A 188 -12.90 -8.03 -30.37
C LYS A 188 -11.77 -8.64 -29.57
N ASP A 189 -12.06 -9.79 -28.94
CA ASP A 189 -11.03 -10.59 -28.31
C ASP A 189 -10.02 -11.11 -29.33
N VAL A 190 -8.75 -11.08 -28.98
CA VAL A 190 -7.64 -11.65 -29.72
C VAL A 190 -7.00 -12.73 -28.86
N GLU A 191 -6.93 -13.97 -29.40
CA GLU A 191 -6.19 -15.04 -28.73
C GLU A 191 -4.70 -14.83 -28.90
N MET A 192 -3.93 -15.13 -27.85
CA MET A 192 -2.48 -15.04 -27.90
C MET A 192 -1.91 -16.02 -28.91
N THR A 193 -1.15 -15.50 -29.86
CA THR A 193 -0.42 -16.26 -30.90
C THR A 193 1.03 -15.76 -30.94
N PRO A 194 1.95 -16.43 -31.69
CA PRO A 194 3.30 -15.88 -31.89
C PRO A 194 3.33 -14.53 -32.62
N GLN A 195 2.22 -14.11 -33.26
CA GLN A 195 2.09 -12.87 -34.04
C GLN A 195 1.24 -11.82 -33.31
N ASP A 196 0.31 -12.26 -32.47
CA ASP A 196 -0.67 -11.38 -31.83
C ASP A 196 -0.61 -11.53 -30.30
N ASP A 197 -0.69 -10.41 -29.60
CA ASP A 197 -0.81 -10.38 -28.15
C ASP A 197 -2.25 -10.70 -27.71
N LEU A 198 -2.38 -11.20 -26.46
CA LEU A 198 -3.69 -11.45 -25.86
C LEU A 198 -4.44 -10.13 -25.66
N GLU A 199 -5.68 -10.08 -26.15
CA GLU A 199 -6.64 -9.02 -25.79
C GLU A 199 -7.98 -9.65 -25.45
N VAL A 200 -8.52 -9.37 -24.26
CA VAL A 200 -9.85 -9.84 -23.84
C VAL A 200 -10.60 -8.68 -23.20
N TYR A 201 -11.83 -8.45 -23.65
CA TYR A 201 -12.64 -7.33 -23.17
C TYR A 201 -13.87 -7.81 -22.42
N GLU A 202 -14.14 -7.25 -21.25
CA GLU A 202 -15.32 -7.56 -20.45
C GLU A 202 -16.14 -6.31 -20.14
N TYR A 203 -17.45 -6.42 -20.35
CA TYR A 203 -18.40 -5.40 -19.91
C TYR A 203 -18.65 -5.51 -18.40
N GLU A 204 -18.26 -4.49 -17.65
CA GLU A 204 -18.46 -4.44 -16.21
C GLU A 204 -19.78 -3.77 -15.79
N GLY A 205 -20.32 -2.87 -16.62
CA GLY A 205 -21.59 -2.20 -16.35
C GLY A 205 -21.68 -0.84 -17.01
N GLU A 206 -22.76 -0.14 -16.71
CA GLU A 206 -23.00 1.25 -17.09
C GLU A 206 -22.94 2.15 -15.85
N MET A 207 -22.11 3.17 -15.88
CA MET A 207 -22.10 4.27 -14.92
C MET A 207 -23.18 5.29 -15.34
N GLN A 208 -24.42 4.97 -14.98
CA GLN A 208 -25.61 5.67 -15.49
C GLN A 208 -25.57 7.20 -15.34
N PRO A 209 -25.14 7.79 -14.19
CA PRO A 209 -25.19 9.25 -14.00
C PRO A 209 -24.27 10.05 -14.90
N ILE A 210 -23.31 9.39 -15.57
CA ILE A 210 -22.36 10.01 -16.51
C ILE A 210 -22.42 9.38 -17.91
N HIS A 211 -23.38 8.47 -18.16
CA HIS A 211 -23.65 7.82 -19.45
C HIS A 211 -22.42 7.10 -20.06
N GLN A 212 -21.67 6.38 -19.21
CA GLN A 212 -20.49 5.66 -19.62
C GLN A 212 -20.64 4.15 -19.46
N TYR A 213 -20.28 3.35 -20.46
CA TYR A 213 -19.99 1.94 -20.25
C TYR A 213 -18.63 1.80 -19.58
N LEU A 214 -18.52 0.92 -18.61
CA LEU A 214 -17.25 0.52 -17.99
C LEU A 214 -16.81 -0.80 -18.59
N ILE A 215 -15.60 -0.83 -19.12
CA ILE A 215 -14.98 -1.99 -19.75
C ILE A 215 -13.70 -2.33 -19.01
N ALA A 216 -13.47 -3.64 -18.85
CA ALA A 216 -12.16 -4.18 -18.46
C ALA A 216 -11.49 -4.75 -19.71
N GLY A 217 -10.26 -4.35 -19.96
CA GLY A 217 -9.34 -4.97 -20.92
C GLY A 217 -8.33 -5.83 -20.17
N TYR A 218 -8.04 -7.02 -20.69
CA TYR A 218 -7.02 -7.92 -20.19
C TYR A 218 -6.03 -8.21 -21.30
N TYR A 219 -4.76 -7.98 -21.04
CA TYR A 219 -3.64 -8.16 -21.95
C TYR A 219 -2.67 -9.19 -21.38
N TYR A 220 -1.63 -9.54 -22.10
CA TYR A 220 -0.70 -10.61 -21.69
C TYR A 220 -0.17 -10.48 -20.25
N GLU A 221 0.24 -9.27 -19.84
CA GLU A 221 0.79 -9.01 -18.51
C GLU A 221 0.15 -7.78 -17.83
N ALA A 222 -0.96 -7.27 -18.39
CA ALA A 222 -1.59 -6.05 -17.92
C ALA A 222 -3.12 -6.14 -17.96
N GLY A 223 -3.78 -5.26 -17.24
CA GLY A 223 -5.22 -5.06 -17.30
C GLY A 223 -5.58 -3.59 -17.15
N ASP A 224 -6.47 -3.13 -18.02
CA ASP A 224 -6.94 -1.76 -18.02
C ASP A 224 -8.42 -1.65 -17.67
N LYS A 225 -8.80 -0.45 -17.25
CA LYS A 225 -10.20 -0.03 -17.16
C LYS A 225 -10.38 1.22 -17.99
N PHE A 226 -11.47 1.25 -18.75
CA PHE A 226 -11.80 2.46 -19.51
C PHE A 226 -13.30 2.65 -19.65
N PHE A 227 -13.67 3.88 -19.85
CA PHE A 227 -15.05 4.25 -20.17
C PHE A 227 -15.24 4.33 -21.69
N ILE A 228 -16.44 3.94 -22.15
CA ILE A 228 -16.94 4.23 -23.49
C ILE A 228 -18.18 5.13 -23.36
N ASP A 229 -18.10 6.32 -23.93
CA ASP A 229 -19.23 7.26 -23.93
C ASP A 229 -20.40 6.72 -24.76
N LYS A 230 -21.54 6.52 -24.13
CA LYS A 230 -22.75 5.95 -24.78
C LYS A 230 -23.31 6.79 -25.92
N ARG A 231 -22.92 8.04 -26.05
CA ARG A 231 -23.41 8.90 -27.14
C ARG A 231 -22.46 8.84 -28.32
N THR A 232 -21.18 9.03 -28.07
CA THR A 232 -20.17 9.20 -29.12
C THR A 232 -19.37 7.95 -29.45
N GLY A 233 -19.30 6.99 -28.51
CA GLY A 233 -18.38 5.83 -28.57
C GLY A 233 -16.93 6.19 -28.26
N HIS A 234 -16.66 7.41 -27.74
CA HIS A 234 -15.31 7.84 -27.37
C HIS A 234 -14.83 7.09 -26.13
N GLU A 235 -13.59 6.63 -26.19
CA GLU A 235 -12.91 5.94 -25.10
C GLU A 235 -12.21 6.94 -24.18
N THR A 236 -12.23 6.65 -22.87
CA THR A 236 -11.52 7.43 -21.84
C THR A 236 -10.88 6.47 -20.86
N GLU A 237 -9.56 6.39 -20.84
CA GLU A 237 -8.79 5.56 -19.90
C GLU A 237 -8.95 6.04 -18.46
N ILE A 238 -8.91 5.06 -17.53
CA ILE A 238 -8.86 5.27 -16.09
C ILE A 238 -7.93 4.24 -15.43
N GLU A 239 -7.26 4.60 -14.35
CA GLU A 239 -6.19 3.75 -13.78
C GLU A 239 -6.67 2.44 -13.14
N SER A 240 -7.92 2.40 -12.66
CA SER A 240 -8.46 1.23 -11.93
C SER A 240 -9.98 1.28 -11.83
N HIS A 241 -10.60 0.40 -11.04
CA HIS A 241 -12.06 0.35 -10.90
C HIS A 241 -12.62 1.66 -10.33
N PRO A 242 -13.58 2.30 -11.02
CA PRO A 242 -14.07 3.64 -10.68
C PRO A 242 -15.26 3.61 -9.70
N TYR A 243 -15.28 4.58 -8.80
CA TYR A 243 -16.36 4.88 -7.88
C TYR A 243 -16.77 6.35 -8.08
N LEU A 244 -17.96 6.58 -8.62
CA LEU A 244 -18.50 7.92 -8.84
C LEU A 244 -19.08 8.47 -7.53
N SER A 245 -18.70 9.69 -7.16
CA SER A 245 -19.28 10.39 -6.01
C SER A 245 -20.77 10.68 -6.20
N PRO A 246 -21.61 10.72 -5.13
CA PRO A 246 -23.05 10.95 -5.26
C PRO A 246 -23.45 12.27 -5.92
N ASN A 247 -22.60 13.30 -5.81
CA ASN A 247 -22.80 14.58 -6.48
C ASN A 247 -22.35 14.57 -7.96
N GLY A 248 -21.75 13.46 -8.42
CA GLY A 248 -21.26 13.28 -9.79
C GLY A 248 -20.09 14.19 -10.19
N LYS A 249 -19.38 14.77 -9.21
CA LYS A 249 -18.27 15.71 -9.47
C LYS A 249 -16.89 15.05 -9.47
N TYR A 250 -16.77 13.90 -8.82
CA TYR A 250 -15.50 13.19 -8.67
C TYR A 250 -15.65 11.71 -8.94
N ILE A 251 -14.58 11.12 -9.42
CA ILE A 251 -14.40 9.66 -9.50
C ILE A 251 -13.14 9.35 -8.71
N ILE A 252 -13.25 8.40 -7.78
CA ILE A 252 -12.09 7.75 -7.16
C ILE A 252 -11.93 6.40 -7.84
N THR A 253 -10.72 6.07 -8.29
CA THR A 253 -10.39 4.71 -8.70
C THR A 253 -9.60 4.02 -7.62
N LEU A 254 -9.84 2.72 -7.43
CA LEU A 254 -9.09 1.85 -6.52
C LEU A 254 -8.78 0.54 -7.23
N GLY A 255 -7.54 0.08 -7.09
CA GLY A 255 -7.09 -1.20 -7.59
C GLY A 255 -5.81 -1.64 -6.90
N VAL A 256 -5.36 -2.84 -7.21
CA VAL A 256 -4.06 -3.35 -6.78
C VAL A 256 -3.06 -2.98 -7.87
N THR A 257 -1.87 -2.49 -7.48
CA THR A 257 -0.80 -2.22 -8.46
C THR A 257 -0.36 -3.51 -9.15
N GLU A 258 0.08 -3.42 -10.41
CA GLU A 258 0.52 -4.58 -11.22
C GLU A 258 1.59 -5.44 -10.52
N MET A 259 2.44 -4.85 -9.68
CA MET A 259 3.43 -5.57 -8.89
C MET A 259 2.86 -6.17 -7.59
N GLY A 260 1.53 -6.14 -7.38
CA GLY A 260 0.89 -6.76 -6.22
C GLY A 260 1.18 -6.10 -4.86
N GLY A 261 1.97 -5.03 -4.83
CA GLY A 261 2.55 -4.51 -3.60
C GLY A 261 1.89 -3.26 -3.01
N ALA A 262 0.75 -2.79 -3.54
CA ALA A 262 0.14 -1.53 -3.06
C ALA A 262 -1.30 -1.36 -3.55
N THR A 263 -2.06 -0.47 -2.90
CA THR A 263 -3.30 0.05 -3.47
C THR A 263 -2.99 1.25 -4.36
N ALA A 264 -3.32 1.13 -5.65
CA ALA A 264 -3.41 2.29 -6.52
C ALA A 264 -4.70 3.06 -6.20
N ILE A 265 -4.59 4.35 -5.91
CA ILE A 265 -5.72 5.27 -5.72
C ILE A 265 -5.56 6.48 -6.63
N ALA A 266 -6.57 6.79 -7.42
CA ALA A 266 -6.57 8.03 -8.19
C ALA A 266 -7.85 8.83 -7.98
N LEU A 267 -7.74 10.14 -8.07
CA LEU A 267 -8.86 11.10 -7.99
C LEU A 267 -8.99 11.81 -9.33
N TYR A 268 -10.15 11.66 -9.94
CA TYR A 268 -10.52 12.42 -11.13
C TYR A 268 -11.62 13.42 -10.79
N LYS A 269 -11.53 14.62 -11.37
CA LYS A 269 -12.60 15.60 -11.38
C LYS A 269 -13.40 15.44 -12.67
N VAL A 270 -14.71 15.32 -12.56
CA VAL A 270 -15.61 15.36 -13.71
C VAL A 270 -15.77 16.81 -14.14
N LEU A 271 -15.18 17.15 -15.28
CA LEU A 271 -15.22 18.51 -15.83
C LEU A 271 -16.55 18.76 -16.53
N ASN A 272 -17.02 17.78 -17.29
CA ASN A 272 -18.26 17.81 -18.03
C ASN A 272 -18.85 16.40 -18.16
N LYS A 273 -20.17 16.32 -18.22
CA LYS A 273 -20.91 15.06 -18.49
C LYS A 273 -21.34 14.93 -19.94
N ASP A 274 -21.37 16.05 -20.66
CA ASP A 274 -21.80 16.13 -22.06
C ASP A 274 -21.08 17.25 -22.82
N PRO A 275 -20.08 16.95 -23.68
CA PRO A 275 -19.41 15.65 -23.83
C PRO A 275 -18.69 15.26 -22.55
N PHE A 276 -18.56 13.94 -22.30
CA PHE A 276 -17.88 13.46 -21.09
C PHE A 276 -16.39 13.88 -21.09
N ALA A 277 -15.95 14.44 -19.97
CA ALA A 277 -14.56 14.82 -19.77
C ALA A 277 -14.18 14.75 -18.30
N ILE A 278 -13.01 14.18 -18.03
CA ILE A 278 -12.41 14.09 -16.70
C ILE A 278 -11.00 14.65 -16.69
N GLU A 279 -10.53 15.05 -15.53
CA GLU A 279 -9.16 15.51 -15.28
C GLU A 279 -8.59 14.73 -14.11
N LEU A 280 -7.43 14.11 -14.28
CA LEU A 280 -6.68 13.47 -13.20
C LEU A 280 -6.14 14.55 -12.25
N VAL A 281 -6.60 14.52 -11.01
CA VAL A 281 -6.16 15.43 -9.95
C VAL A 281 -4.90 14.91 -9.25
N VAL A 282 -4.89 13.61 -8.93
CA VAL A 282 -3.77 12.93 -8.31
C VAL A 282 -3.89 11.42 -8.50
N SER A 283 -2.76 10.74 -8.63
CA SER A 283 -2.59 9.30 -8.50
C SER A 283 -1.58 9.00 -7.40
N ALA A 284 -1.77 7.93 -6.65
CA ALA A 284 -0.87 7.51 -5.60
C ALA A 284 -0.89 6.00 -5.39
N TRP A 285 0.24 5.46 -4.90
CA TRP A 285 0.37 4.05 -4.53
C TRP A 285 0.58 3.94 -3.02
N ILE A 286 -0.44 3.46 -2.32
CA ILE A 286 -0.46 3.33 -0.87
C ILE A 286 0.43 2.14 -0.45
N ARG A 287 1.32 2.35 0.52
CA ARG A 287 2.41 1.43 0.87
C ARG A 287 1.98 0.20 1.67
N TYR A 288 1.08 0.36 2.63
CA TYR A 288 0.93 -0.62 3.71
C TYR A 288 -0.38 -1.40 3.70
N TRP A 289 -1.30 -1.06 2.82
CA TRP A 289 -2.56 -1.77 2.77
C TRP A 289 -3.09 -1.91 1.34
N VAL A 290 -3.92 -2.94 1.18
CA VAL A 290 -4.55 -3.27 -0.09
C VAL A 290 -6.06 -3.20 0.07
N ALA A 291 -6.72 -2.51 -0.85
CA ALA A 291 -8.17 -2.53 -0.96
C ALA A 291 -8.62 -3.88 -1.53
N TYR A 292 -9.60 -4.51 -0.88
CA TYR A 292 -10.24 -5.69 -1.47
C TYR A 292 -11.03 -5.31 -2.72
N GLU A 293 -11.02 -6.18 -3.71
CA GLU A 293 -11.96 -6.06 -4.81
C GLU A 293 -13.40 -6.04 -4.26
N ALA A 294 -14.22 -5.15 -4.83
CA ALA A 294 -15.59 -5.02 -4.40
C ALA A 294 -16.38 -6.31 -4.69
N SER A 295 -16.93 -6.92 -3.66
CA SER A 295 -17.77 -8.11 -3.74
C SER A 295 -19.13 -7.87 -3.08
N LYS A 296 -20.02 -8.86 -3.17
CA LYS A 296 -21.32 -8.79 -2.49
C LYS A 296 -21.19 -8.59 -0.98
N ASN A 297 -20.19 -9.23 -0.35
CA ASN A 297 -19.97 -9.17 1.10
C ASN A 297 -19.15 -7.94 1.49
N ARG A 298 -18.20 -7.53 0.63
CA ARG A 298 -17.26 -6.41 0.83
C ARG A 298 -17.38 -5.34 -0.28
N PRO A 299 -18.59 -4.77 -0.54
CA PRO A 299 -18.73 -3.77 -1.57
C PRO A 299 -17.98 -2.48 -1.19
N THR A 300 -17.33 -1.87 -2.17
CA THR A 300 -16.85 -0.49 -2.06
C THR A 300 -17.93 0.44 -2.57
N PHE A 301 -18.24 1.50 -1.83
CA PHE A 301 -19.36 2.40 -2.15
C PHE A 301 -19.19 3.79 -1.52
N PHE A 302 -19.81 4.78 -2.12
CA PHE A 302 -19.99 6.07 -1.47
C PHE A 302 -21.16 6.06 -0.50
N GLY A 303 -20.95 6.57 0.71
CA GLY A 303 -22.00 6.81 1.69
C GLY A 303 -22.74 8.12 1.43
N LYS A 304 -23.86 8.35 2.15
CA LYS A 304 -24.61 9.61 2.12
C LYS A 304 -23.81 10.83 2.59
N ASP A 305 -22.78 10.60 3.38
CA ASP A 305 -21.84 11.63 3.85
C ASP A 305 -20.81 12.05 2.80
N GLY A 306 -20.86 11.47 1.60
CA GLY A 306 -19.95 11.73 0.50
C GLY A 306 -18.56 11.11 0.67
N CYS A 307 -18.39 10.18 1.62
CA CYS A 307 -17.17 9.43 1.81
C CYS A 307 -17.23 8.08 1.08
N LEU A 308 -16.11 7.61 0.55
CA LEU A 308 -15.95 6.27 0.00
C LEU A 308 -15.62 5.29 1.15
N TYR A 309 -16.35 4.19 1.23
CA TYR A 309 -16.18 3.12 2.21
C TYR A 309 -15.55 1.90 1.55
N VAL A 310 -14.46 1.41 2.11
CA VAL A 310 -13.61 0.36 1.51
C VAL A 310 -13.28 -0.70 2.55
N ALA A 311 -13.39 -1.96 2.17
CA ALA A 311 -12.79 -3.07 2.91
C ALA A 311 -11.32 -3.20 2.47
N MET A 312 -10.39 -3.37 3.43
CA MET A 312 -8.97 -3.44 3.16
C MET A 312 -8.26 -4.35 4.15
N ASP A 313 -7.02 -4.69 3.84
CA ASP A 313 -6.14 -5.42 4.75
C ASP A 313 -4.71 -4.90 4.66
N ALA A 314 -3.87 -5.28 5.64
CA ALA A 314 -2.44 -5.10 5.49
C ALA A 314 -1.95 -5.89 4.28
N LEU A 315 -0.94 -5.36 3.60
CA LEU A 315 -0.45 -5.93 2.34
C LEU A 315 -0.20 -7.44 2.44
N ASP A 316 0.60 -7.87 3.41
CA ASP A 316 0.96 -9.28 3.54
C ASP A 316 -0.19 -10.17 4.06
N SER A 317 -1.12 -9.62 4.86
CA SER A 317 -2.35 -10.33 5.24
C SER A 317 -3.27 -10.57 4.04
N TYR A 318 -3.31 -9.63 3.10
CA TYR A 318 -4.14 -9.73 1.90
C TYR A 318 -3.79 -10.96 1.07
N GLU A 319 -2.51 -11.26 0.87
CA GLU A 319 -2.05 -12.42 0.09
C GLU A 319 -2.57 -13.76 0.63
N TYR A 320 -2.73 -13.87 1.96
CA TYR A 320 -3.28 -15.06 2.61
C TYR A 320 -4.81 -15.11 2.62
N ASN A 321 -5.46 -13.94 2.61
CA ASN A 321 -6.90 -13.80 2.89
C ASN A 321 -7.76 -13.48 1.68
N TYR A 322 -7.17 -13.11 0.52
CA TYR A 322 -7.93 -12.54 -0.60
C TYR A 322 -9.00 -13.48 -1.20
N LYS A 323 -8.81 -14.79 -1.10
CA LYS A 323 -9.74 -15.80 -1.65
C LYS A 323 -10.91 -16.15 -0.72
N GLU A 324 -10.86 -15.72 0.54
CA GLU A 324 -11.85 -16.10 1.53
C GLU A 324 -12.66 -14.87 1.97
N GLU A 325 -13.87 -14.71 1.40
CA GLU A 325 -14.74 -13.57 1.69
C GLU A 325 -15.16 -13.45 3.16
N ASP A 326 -15.08 -14.53 3.94
CA ASP A 326 -15.48 -14.58 5.35
C ASP A 326 -14.35 -14.28 6.33
N LYS A 327 -13.09 -14.13 5.86
CA LYS A 327 -11.98 -13.80 6.74
C LYS A 327 -12.06 -12.37 7.27
N PRO A 328 -11.53 -12.11 8.47
CA PRO A 328 -11.47 -10.76 9.02
C PRO A 328 -10.76 -9.81 8.06
N CYS A 329 -11.31 -8.60 7.94
CA CYS A 329 -10.67 -7.50 7.23
C CYS A 329 -10.89 -6.20 8.01
N LYS A 330 -10.14 -5.19 7.68
CA LYS A 330 -10.28 -3.84 8.24
C LYS A 330 -11.13 -2.98 7.28
N TYR A 331 -11.59 -1.85 7.75
CA TYR A 331 -12.44 -0.95 6.97
C TYR A 331 -11.93 0.48 7.09
N VAL A 332 -11.90 1.17 5.97
CA VAL A 332 -11.57 2.59 5.94
C VAL A 332 -12.68 3.41 5.31
N ARG A 333 -12.71 4.67 5.69
CA ARG A 333 -13.53 5.72 5.12
C ARG A 333 -12.62 6.76 4.49
N ILE A 334 -12.78 7.03 3.20
CA ILE A 334 -11.99 7.98 2.42
C ILE A 334 -12.86 9.19 2.08
N LYS A 335 -12.45 10.37 2.52
CA LYS A 335 -13.12 11.65 2.24
C LYS A 335 -12.27 12.50 1.31
N ILE A 336 -12.83 12.97 0.23
CA ILE A 336 -12.22 13.97 -0.68
C ILE A 336 -12.20 15.34 0.03
N LYS A 337 -11.06 16.06 -0.06
CA LYS A 337 -10.87 17.41 0.51
C LYS A 337 -11.22 18.52 -0.45
#